data_86d689c0548a1d61211458c9d731d923
#
_entry.id   86d689c0548a1d61211458c9d731d923
#
_cell.length_a   1.000
_cell.length_b   1.000
_cell.length_c   1.000
_cell.angle_alpha   90.00
_cell.angle_beta   90.00
_cell.angle_gamma   90.00
#
_symmetry.space_group_name_H-M   'P 1'
#
loop_
_entity.id
_entity.type
_entity.pdbx_description
1 polymer ?
#
loop_
_entity_poly.entity_id
_entity_poly.type
_entity_poly.pdbx_seq_one_letter_code
_entity_poly.pdbx_strand_id
1 'polypeptide(L)'
;DRHLHTPYAYPELERNLRRAAIAAVGRYFDEHGAELPNTIHSEKQIEVHLGEGILVSGRIDLIRRLDTDELSIVDFKSSERAQAEDVTRDQLHVYALGYQELSGERADLIEVLNLDEAGKTVRESVEAPLVEAVKRRIAEAGEALRTNDLRPHALWCDHCASCDLSALCRRSPDAVD
;
A
#
# COMPACT_ATOMS: atom_id res chain seq x y z
N ASP A 1 12.29 -14.52 15.57
CA ASP A 1 11.88 -15.93 15.57
C ASP A 1 10.67 -16.28 16.46
N ARG A 2 10.26 -15.42 17.40
CA ARG A 2 9.15 -15.72 18.32
C ARG A 2 7.76 -15.33 17.79
N HIS A 3 7.68 -14.69 16.65
CA HIS A 3 6.44 -14.08 16.13
C HIS A 3 5.91 -14.71 14.84
N LEU A 4 6.58 -15.73 14.29
CA LEU A 4 6.07 -16.46 13.14
C LEU A 4 5.12 -17.56 13.66
N HIS A 5 3.82 -17.21 13.75
CA HIS A 5 2.78 -18.18 14.05
C HIS A 5 2.05 -18.56 12.76
N THR A 6 2.20 -19.82 12.35
CA THR A 6 1.29 -20.38 11.36
C THR A 6 0.05 -20.89 12.09
N PRO A 7 -1.18 -20.52 11.64
CA PRO A 7 -2.42 -20.93 12.33
C PRO A 7 -2.69 -22.44 12.25
N TYR A 8 -1.86 -23.17 11.51
CA TYR A 8 -1.97 -24.62 11.31
C TYR A 8 -0.62 -25.29 11.59
N ALA A 9 -0.66 -26.45 12.24
CA ALA A 9 0.53 -27.25 12.56
C ALA A 9 1.08 -27.96 11.31
N TYR A 10 1.56 -27.19 10.32
CA TYR A 10 2.27 -27.73 9.16
C TYR A 10 3.78 -27.40 9.25
N PRO A 11 4.60 -28.26 9.86
CA PRO A 11 6.02 -27.95 10.12
C PRO A 11 6.84 -27.71 8.83
N GLU A 12 6.45 -28.32 7.73
CA GLU A 12 7.14 -28.09 6.44
C GLU A 12 6.82 -26.73 5.85
N LEU A 13 5.56 -26.30 5.91
CA LEU A 13 5.15 -24.97 5.47
C LEU A 13 5.85 -23.90 6.30
N GLU A 14 5.89 -24.06 7.62
CA GLU A 14 6.58 -23.12 8.52
C GLU A 14 8.07 -23.02 8.18
N ARG A 15 8.75 -24.16 7.96
CA ARG A 15 10.17 -24.16 7.57
C ARG A 15 10.41 -23.47 6.22
N ASN A 16 9.51 -23.68 5.26
CA ASN A 16 9.61 -23.07 3.94
C ASN A 16 9.37 -21.55 4.00
N LEU A 17 8.33 -21.10 4.72
CA LEU A 17 8.06 -19.68 4.93
C LEU A 17 9.21 -18.99 5.67
N ARG A 18 9.76 -19.61 6.70
CA ARG A 18 10.92 -19.10 7.43
C ARG A 18 12.14 -18.96 6.51
N ARG A 19 12.44 -19.94 5.68
CA ARG A 19 13.55 -19.88 4.71
C ARG A 19 13.33 -18.76 3.69
N ALA A 20 12.12 -18.66 3.14
CA ALA A 20 11.78 -17.61 2.17
C ALA A 20 11.92 -16.22 2.80
N ALA A 21 11.42 -16.02 4.03
CA ALA A 21 11.54 -14.76 4.74
C ALA A 21 13.00 -14.38 5.03
N ILE A 22 13.83 -15.33 5.50
CA ILE A 22 15.25 -15.08 5.74
C ILE A 22 15.98 -14.73 4.43
N ALA A 23 15.68 -15.44 3.34
CA ALA A 23 16.28 -15.14 2.03
C ALA A 23 15.84 -13.76 1.50
N ALA A 24 14.56 -13.40 1.65
CA ALA A 24 14.05 -12.09 1.25
C ALA A 24 14.72 -10.95 2.03
N VAL A 25 14.82 -11.09 3.35
CA VAL A 25 15.51 -10.12 4.21
C VAL A 25 17.00 -10.05 3.87
N GLY A 26 17.65 -11.19 3.64
CA GLY A 26 19.05 -11.23 3.22
C GLY A 26 19.31 -10.44 1.94
N ARG A 27 18.51 -10.69 0.89
CA ARG A 27 18.59 -9.93 -0.37
C ARG A 27 18.40 -8.43 -0.16
N TYR A 28 17.38 -8.05 0.64
CA TYR A 28 17.16 -6.63 0.95
C TYR A 28 18.38 -5.99 1.61
N PHE A 29 19.05 -6.67 2.56
CA PHE A 29 20.26 -6.17 3.19
C PHE A 29 21.45 -6.11 2.22
N ASP A 30 21.58 -7.07 1.33
CA ASP A 30 22.66 -7.08 0.32
C ASP A 30 22.51 -5.93 -0.68
N GLU A 31 21.26 -5.59 -1.06
CA GLU A 31 20.95 -4.56 -2.06
C GLU A 31 20.82 -3.15 -1.46
N HIS A 32 20.21 -3.04 -0.27
CA HIS A 32 19.82 -1.76 0.35
C HIS A 32 20.47 -1.50 1.71
N GLY A 33 21.37 -2.37 2.17
CA GLY A 33 21.98 -2.25 3.49
C GLY A 33 22.75 -0.93 3.71
N ALA A 34 23.36 -0.38 2.66
CA ALA A 34 24.05 0.90 2.70
C ALA A 34 23.09 2.09 2.92
N GLU A 35 21.81 1.95 2.57
CA GLU A 35 20.77 2.99 2.68
C GLU A 35 20.10 2.99 4.07
N LEU A 36 20.29 1.95 4.88
CA LEU A 36 19.64 1.83 6.20
C LEU A 36 19.92 3.00 7.16
N PRO A 37 21.15 3.58 7.22
CA PRO A 37 21.42 4.75 8.06
C PRO A 37 20.57 5.97 7.68
N ASN A 38 20.05 6.03 6.46
CA ASN A 38 19.23 7.11 5.94
C ASN A 38 17.74 6.96 6.29
N THR A 39 17.39 5.92 7.05
CA THR A 39 16.02 5.70 7.54
C THR A 39 15.62 6.77 8.56
N ILE A 40 14.53 7.47 8.27
CA ILE A 40 13.94 8.48 9.18
C ILE A 40 12.90 7.79 10.09
N HIS A 41 12.01 7.00 9.49
CA HIS A 41 10.96 6.28 10.19
C HIS A 41 10.74 4.89 9.61
N SER A 42 10.38 3.95 10.48
CA SER A 42 9.82 2.64 10.12
C SER A 42 8.46 2.46 10.79
N GLU A 43 7.54 1.77 10.14
CA GLU A 43 6.19 1.48 10.66
C GLU A 43 5.46 2.75 11.13
N LYS A 44 5.58 3.84 10.35
CA LYS A 44 5.02 5.14 10.72
C LYS A 44 3.52 5.19 10.51
N GLN A 45 2.76 5.34 11.58
CA GLN A 45 1.32 5.59 11.47
C GLN A 45 1.05 7.01 10.98
N ILE A 46 0.08 7.13 10.10
CA ILE A 46 -0.46 8.38 9.58
C ILE A 46 -1.98 8.41 9.73
N GLU A 47 -2.50 9.62 9.89
CA GLU A 47 -3.91 9.93 9.83
C GLU A 47 -4.11 11.17 8.98
N VAL A 48 -5.02 11.09 8.00
CA VAL A 48 -5.33 12.19 7.08
C VAL A 48 -6.77 12.61 7.31
N HIS A 49 -6.98 13.84 7.70
CA HIS A 49 -8.29 14.45 7.89
C HIS A 49 -8.69 15.24 6.64
N LEU A 50 -9.59 14.69 5.84
CA LEU A 50 -10.00 15.28 4.55
C LEU A 50 -11.27 16.16 4.67
N GLY A 51 -11.61 16.58 5.87
CA GLY A 51 -12.84 17.34 6.13
C GLY A 51 -14.08 16.46 6.18
N GLU A 52 -15.24 17.08 6.53
CA GLU A 52 -16.57 16.44 6.54
C GLU A 52 -16.65 15.07 7.26
N GLY A 53 -15.77 14.84 8.24
CA GLY A 53 -15.70 13.59 9.01
C GLY A 53 -15.02 12.43 8.31
N ILE A 54 -14.32 12.67 7.21
CA ILE A 54 -13.52 11.64 6.53
C ILE A 54 -12.15 11.59 7.18
N LEU A 55 -11.83 10.41 7.75
CA LEU A 55 -10.53 10.07 8.30
C LEU A 55 -9.96 8.87 7.55
N VAL A 56 -8.77 9.01 7.00
CA VAL A 56 -8.01 7.91 6.42
C VAL A 56 -6.80 7.65 7.29
N SER A 57 -6.67 6.41 7.77
CA SER A 57 -5.52 5.98 8.55
C SER A 57 -4.72 4.92 7.79
N GLY A 58 -3.41 4.90 7.99
CA GLY A 58 -2.54 3.94 7.40
C GLY A 58 -1.21 3.82 8.14
N ARG A 59 -0.37 2.90 7.68
CA ARG A 59 0.96 2.68 8.23
C ARG A 59 1.96 2.59 7.08
N ILE A 60 2.92 3.49 7.07
CA ILE A 60 4.01 3.54 6.11
C ILE A 60 5.10 2.59 6.61
N ASP A 61 5.56 1.67 5.76
CA ASP A 61 6.57 0.68 6.15
C ASP A 61 7.90 1.35 6.43
N LEU A 62 8.36 2.23 5.52
CA LEU A 62 9.64 2.91 5.65
C LEU A 62 9.60 4.31 5.05
N ILE A 63 10.25 5.26 5.73
CA ILE A 63 10.55 6.60 5.21
C ILE A 63 12.05 6.82 5.32
N ARG A 64 12.67 7.21 4.22
CA ARG A 64 14.12 7.45 4.15
C ARG A 64 14.45 8.69 3.36
N ARG A 65 15.63 9.26 3.66
CA ARG A 65 16.23 10.33 2.87
C ARG A 65 17.34 9.76 1.99
N LEU A 66 17.24 10.01 0.70
CA LEU A 66 18.28 9.56 -0.23
C LEU A 66 19.52 10.46 -0.12
N ASP A 67 20.63 10.00 -0.70
CA ASP A 67 21.88 10.80 -0.77
C ASP A 67 21.70 12.10 -1.58
N THR A 68 20.67 12.16 -2.42
CA THR A 68 20.22 13.34 -3.17
C THR A 68 19.43 14.35 -2.33
N ASP A 69 19.24 14.07 -1.03
CA ASP A 69 18.37 14.80 -0.10
C ASP A 69 16.86 14.65 -0.38
N GLU A 70 16.47 13.82 -1.33
CA GLU A 70 15.06 13.51 -1.63
C GLU A 70 14.47 12.61 -0.54
N LEU A 71 13.22 12.92 -0.14
CA LEU A 71 12.45 12.12 0.80
C LEU A 71 11.68 11.03 0.04
N SER A 72 11.91 9.78 0.40
CA SER A 72 11.24 8.63 -0.21
C SER A 72 10.37 7.88 0.80
N ILE A 73 9.13 7.57 0.37
CA ILE A 73 8.20 6.67 1.06
C ILE A 73 8.28 5.31 0.39
N VAL A 74 8.58 4.28 1.17
CA VAL A 74 8.80 2.92 0.69
C VAL A 74 7.71 1.99 1.24
N ASP A 75 7.20 1.15 0.37
CA ASP A 75 6.25 0.07 0.69
C ASP A 75 6.86 -1.28 0.28
N PHE A 76 6.84 -2.23 1.20
CA PHE A 76 7.35 -3.57 0.96
C PHE A 76 6.24 -4.50 0.51
N LYS A 77 6.41 -5.14 -0.64
CA LYS A 77 5.47 -6.13 -1.16
C LYS A 77 6.12 -7.52 -1.21
N SER A 78 5.38 -8.52 -0.76
CA SER A 78 5.72 -9.92 -1.00
C SER A 78 4.92 -10.43 -2.21
N SER A 79 5.48 -11.34 -2.99
CA SER A 79 4.85 -11.92 -4.18
C SER A 79 3.46 -12.52 -3.93
N GLU A 80 3.20 -13.02 -2.72
CA GLU A 80 1.91 -13.64 -2.36
C GLU A 80 0.77 -12.62 -2.16
N ARG A 81 1.08 -11.33 -2.03
CA ARG A 81 0.11 -10.25 -1.79
C ARG A 81 0.27 -9.09 -2.78
N ALA A 82 0.75 -9.37 -3.97
CA ALA A 82 0.82 -8.36 -5.01
C ALA A 82 -0.59 -7.84 -5.30
N GLN A 83 -0.90 -6.67 -4.77
CA GLN A 83 -2.06 -5.89 -5.19
C GLN A 83 -1.84 -5.42 -6.63
N ALA A 84 -2.93 -5.08 -7.32
CA ALA A 84 -2.82 -4.43 -8.62
C ALA A 84 -1.93 -3.17 -8.48
N GLU A 85 -1.12 -2.89 -9.49
CA GLU A 85 -0.10 -1.83 -9.45
C GLU A 85 -0.71 -0.44 -9.20
N ASP A 86 -1.90 -0.19 -9.75
CA ASP A 86 -2.66 1.04 -9.54
C ASP A 86 -3.14 1.21 -8.09
N VAL A 87 -3.61 0.12 -7.44
CA VAL A 87 -4.04 0.15 -6.03
C VAL A 87 -2.86 0.46 -5.11
N THR A 88 -1.70 -0.14 -5.37
CA THR A 88 -0.48 0.14 -4.61
C THR A 88 -0.03 1.59 -4.80
N ARG A 89 -0.08 2.11 -6.01
CA ARG A 89 0.25 3.50 -6.31
C ARG A 89 -0.66 4.48 -5.57
N ASP A 90 -1.97 4.25 -5.59
CA ASP A 90 -2.94 5.08 -4.87
C ASP A 90 -2.67 5.06 -3.36
N GLN A 91 -2.38 3.90 -2.78
CA GLN A 91 -2.01 3.77 -1.37
C GLN A 91 -0.78 4.62 -1.02
N LEU A 92 0.25 4.59 -1.85
CA LEU A 92 1.47 5.35 -1.62
C LEU A 92 1.26 6.86 -1.75
N HIS A 93 0.39 7.31 -2.66
CA HIS A 93 0.01 8.73 -2.73
C HIS A 93 -0.77 9.18 -1.48
N VAL A 94 -1.64 8.32 -0.93
CA VAL A 94 -2.29 8.59 0.37
C VAL A 94 -1.25 8.70 1.49
N TYR A 95 -0.24 7.84 1.46
CA TYR A 95 0.86 7.88 2.44
C TYR A 95 1.69 9.17 2.32
N ALA A 96 2.00 9.59 1.09
CA ALA A 96 2.70 10.85 0.84
C ALA A 96 1.91 12.05 1.36
N LEU A 97 0.59 12.08 1.13
CA LEU A 97 -0.30 13.09 1.67
C LEU A 97 -0.31 13.08 3.20
N GLY A 98 -0.51 11.91 3.80
CA GLY A 98 -0.56 11.77 5.26
C GLY A 98 0.73 12.15 5.95
N TYR A 99 1.86 11.81 5.34
CA TYR A 99 3.15 12.23 5.87
C TYR A 99 3.34 13.74 5.78
N GLN A 100 2.95 14.36 4.66
CA GLN A 100 3.00 15.80 4.50
C GLN A 100 2.13 16.53 5.52
N GLU A 101 0.92 16.06 5.81
CA GLU A 101 0.05 16.67 6.81
C GLU A 101 0.61 16.53 8.23
N LEU A 102 1.23 15.39 8.52
CA LEU A 102 1.79 15.10 9.84
C LEU A 102 3.10 15.87 10.11
N SER A 103 4.00 15.91 9.13
CA SER A 103 5.36 16.44 9.29
C SER A 103 5.56 17.85 8.74
N GLY A 104 4.68 18.29 7.85
CA GLY A 104 4.87 19.50 7.04
C GLY A 104 5.84 19.32 5.87
N GLU A 105 6.49 18.17 5.75
CA GLU A 105 7.48 17.86 4.70
C GLU A 105 6.85 17.00 3.61
N ARG A 106 7.08 17.37 2.35
CA ARG A 106 6.56 16.63 1.20
C ARG A 106 7.51 15.51 0.82
N ALA A 107 6.97 14.32 0.56
CA ALA A 107 7.74 13.27 -0.08
C ALA A 107 8.00 13.62 -1.56
N ASP A 108 9.22 13.34 -2.03
CA ASP A 108 9.62 13.55 -3.42
C ASP A 108 9.37 12.29 -4.25
N LEU A 109 9.53 11.13 -3.62
CA LEU A 109 9.45 9.82 -4.26
C LEU A 109 8.56 8.86 -3.47
N ILE A 110 7.93 7.96 -4.21
CA ILE A 110 7.32 6.73 -3.70
C ILE A 110 8.03 5.53 -4.33
N GLU A 111 8.28 4.50 -3.52
CA GLU A 111 8.99 3.30 -3.95
C GLU A 111 8.22 2.05 -3.52
N VAL A 112 8.09 1.09 -4.43
CA VAL A 112 7.61 -0.26 -4.13
C VAL A 112 8.80 -1.20 -4.24
N LEU A 113 9.14 -1.85 -3.15
CA LEU A 113 10.20 -2.85 -3.09
C LEU A 113 9.58 -4.24 -3.00
N ASN A 114 9.71 -5.01 -4.08
CA ASN A 114 9.28 -6.39 -4.08
C ASN A 114 10.35 -7.26 -3.42
N LEU A 115 9.98 -7.95 -2.35
CA LEU A 115 10.86 -8.84 -1.59
C LEU A 115 10.91 -10.27 -2.17
N ASP A 116 10.34 -10.48 -3.35
CA ASP A 116 10.40 -11.75 -4.06
C ASP A 116 11.77 -11.99 -4.72
N GLU A 117 11.91 -13.12 -5.39
CA GLU A 117 13.19 -13.50 -6.04
C GLU A 117 13.59 -12.55 -7.18
N ALA A 118 12.63 -11.84 -7.77
CA ALA A 118 12.89 -10.89 -8.85
C ALA A 118 13.44 -9.55 -8.35
N GLY A 119 13.22 -9.19 -7.05
CA GLY A 119 13.76 -7.99 -6.42
C GLY A 119 13.39 -6.68 -7.13
N LYS A 120 12.28 -6.66 -7.86
CA LYS A 120 11.92 -5.49 -8.69
C LYS A 120 11.57 -4.30 -7.82
N THR A 121 12.26 -3.17 -8.04
CA THR A 121 11.93 -1.88 -7.47
C THR A 121 11.20 -1.03 -8.50
N VAL A 122 10.06 -0.46 -8.10
CA VAL A 122 9.35 0.56 -8.88
C VAL A 122 9.45 1.87 -8.13
N ARG A 123 9.89 2.93 -8.81
CA ARG A 123 10.06 4.27 -8.24
C ARG A 123 9.30 5.28 -9.07
N GLU A 124 8.58 6.18 -8.41
CA GLU A 124 7.78 7.22 -9.04
C GLU A 124 7.92 8.54 -8.25
N SER A 125 7.96 9.67 -8.97
CA SER A 125 7.96 11.00 -8.35
C SER A 125 6.57 11.35 -7.82
N VAL A 126 6.53 12.00 -6.67
CA VAL A 126 5.29 12.50 -6.07
C VAL A 126 5.01 13.90 -6.62
N GLU A 127 4.07 13.98 -7.55
CA GLU A 127 3.66 15.26 -8.14
C GLU A 127 2.43 15.83 -7.43
N ALA A 128 2.39 17.16 -7.22
CA ALA A 128 1.27 17.82 -6.57
C ALA A 128 -0.10 17.53 -7.23
N PRO A 129 -0.23 17.48 -8.57
CA PRO A 129 -1.51 17.11 -9.21
C PRO A 129 -1.99 15.72 -8.86
N LEU A 130 -1.09 14.76 -8.65
CA LEU A 130 -1.44 13.38 -8.26
C LEU A 130 -1.98 13.35 -6.83
N VAL A 131 -1.34 14.06 -5.91
CA VAL A 131 -1.81 14.18 -4.52
C VAL A 131 -3.20 14.81 -4.45
N GLU A 132 -3.46 15.87 -5.20
CA GLU A 132 -4.78 16.50 -5.27
C GLU A 132 -5.84 15.59 -5.92
N ALA A 133 -5.46 14.78 -6.91
CA ALA A 133 -6.36 13.79 -7.49
C ALA A 133 -6.74 12.70 -6.48
N VAL A 134 -5.80 12.24 -5.67
CA VAL A 134 -6.06 11.27 -4.59
C VAL A 134 -6.98 11.87 -3.53
N LYS A 135 -6.73 13.09 -3.06
CA LYS A 135 -7.63 13.80 -2.12
C LYS A 135 -9.07 13.81 -2.62
N ARG A 136 -9.26 14.22 -3.88
CA ARG A 136 -10.59 14.27 -4.48
C ARG A 136 -11.26 12.90 -4.52
N ARG A 137 -10.56 11.86 -4.97
CA ARG A 137 -11.08 10.49 -5.03
C ARG A 137 -11.48 9.96 -3.65
N ILE A 138 -10.71 10.26 -2.60
CA ILE A 138 -11.05 9.87 -1.24
C ILE A 138 -12.30 10.62 -0.77
N ALA A 139 -12.40 11.91 -1.05
CA ALA A 139 -13.59 12.71 -0.69
C ALA A 139 -14.84 12.17 -1.40
N GLU A 140 -14.76 11.87 -2.70
CA GLU A 140 -15.86 11.27 -3.47
C GLU A 140 -16.27 9.90 -2.90
N ALA A 141 -15.29 9.04 -2.57
CA ALA A 141 -15.58 7.74 -1.96
C ALA A 141 -16.21 7.87 -0.56
N GLY A 142 -15.72 8.81 0.26
CA GLY A 142 -16.29 9.09 1.58
C GLY A 142 -17.73 9.61 1.48
N GLU A 143 -18.04 10.46 0.51
CA GLU A 143 -19.41 10.93 0.26
C GLU A 143 -20.32 9.79 -0.19
N ALA A 144 -19.86 8.95 -1.13
CA ALA A 144 -20.62 7.79 -1.57
C ALA A 144 -20.96 6.84 -0.42
N LEU A 145 -19.99 6.59 0.47
CA LEU A 145 -20.21 5.78 1.68
C LEU A 145 -21.25 6.42 2.62
N ARG A 146 -21.15 7.73 2.85
CA ARG A 146 -22.04 8.47 3.75
C ARG A 146 -23.48 8.54 3.24
N THR A 147 -23.65 8.70 1.93
CA THR A 147 -24.97 8.77 1.27
C THR A 147 -25.53 7.41 0.89
N ASN A 148 -24.78 6.33 1.16
CA ASN A 148 -25.10 4.96 0.74
C ASN A 148 -25.28 4.83 -0.79
N ASP A 149 -24.58 5.66 -1.56
CA ASP A 149 -24.53 5.57 -3.03
C ASP A 149 -23.43 4.62 -3.48
N LEU A 150 -23.60 3.35 -3.15
CA LEU A 150 -22.63 2.26 -3.43
C LEU A 150 -23.13 1.50 -4.66
N ARG A 151 -22.99 2.10 -5.84
CA ARG A 151 -23.40 1.47 -7.09
C ARG A 151 -22.43 0.36 -7.49
N PRO A 152 -22.96 -0.82 -7.86
CA PRO A 152 -22.14 -1.87 -8.45
C PRO A 152 -21.47 -1.38 -9.73
N HIS A 153 -20.28 -1.88 -10.02
CA HIS A 153 -19.67 -1.66 -11.32
C HIS A 153 -20.61 -2.20 -12.43
N ALA A 154 -20.94 -1.37 -13.41
CA ALA A 154 -21.87 -1.74 -14.48
C ALA A 154 -21.36 -2.91 -15.34
N LEU A 155 -20.04 -3.06 -15.44
CA LEU A 155 -19.39 -4.11 -16.20
C LEU A 155 -18.48 -4.95 -15.31
N TRP A 156 -18.31 -6.23 -15.68
CA TRP A 156 -17.30 -7.08 -15.07
C TRP A 156 -15.91 -6.49 -15.33
N CYS A 157 -15.12 -6.37 -14.27
CA CYS A 157 -13.72 -5.96 -14.35
C CYS A 157 -12.83 -7.03 -13.71
N ASP A 158 -11.52 -6.95 -13.95
CA ASP A 158 -10.56 -7.93 -13.44
C ASP A 158 -10.59 -8.06 -11.91
N HIS A 159 -10.91 -6.99 -11.19
CA HIS A 159 -11.09 -7.02 -9.74
C HIS A 159 -12.31 -7.83 -9.29
N CYS A 160 -13.30 -8.03 -10.15
CA CYS A 160 -14.49 -8.81 -9.81
C CYS A 160 -14.16 -10.30 -9.59
N ALA A 161 -13.12 -10.80 -10.24
CA ALA A 161 -12.71 -12.21 -10.11
C ALA A 161 -12.20 -12.55 -8.71
N SER A 162 -11.61 -11.57 -8.00
CA SER A 162 -11.07 -11.71 -6.64
C SER A 162 -11.89 -10.96 -5.59
N CYS A 163 -13.05 -10.42 -5.95
CA CYS A 163 -13.88 -9.63 -5.05
C CYS A 163 -14.79 -10.53 -4.20
N ASP A 164 -14.64 -10.49 -2.88
CA ASP A 164 -15.46 -11.24 -1.93
C ASP A 164 -16.94 -10.86 -2.00
N LEU A 165 -17.27 -9.67 -2.49
CA LEU A 165 -18.64 -9.16 -2.63
C LEU A 165 -19.25 -9.44 -4.00
N SER A 166 -18.53 -10.07 -4.94
CA SER A 166 -19.00 -10.27 -6.31
C SER A 166 -20.36 -10.96 -6.41
N ALA A 167 -20.62 -11.95 -5.55
CA ALA A 167 -21.88 -12.69 -5.52
C ALA A 167 -23.07 -11.85 -5.02
N LEU A 168 -22.83 -10.88 -4.14
CA LEU A 168 -23.86 -9.95 -3.63
C LEU A 168 -24.09 -8.82 -4.64
N CYS A 169 -23.01 -8.26 -5.18
CA CYS A 169 -23.05 -7.20 -6.17
C CYS A 169 -23.88 -7.57 -7.41
N ARG A 170 -23.80 -8.82 -7.87
CA ARG A 170 -24.56 -9.34 -9.03
C ARG A 170 -25.99 -9.74 -8.74
N ARG A 171 -26.39 -9.83 -7.48
CA ARG A 171 -27.76 -10.10 -7.08
C ARG A 171 -28.56 -8.83 -6.81
N SER A 172 -27.93 -7.67 -6.89
CA SER A 172 -28.63 -6.39 -6.78
C SER A 172 -29.57 -6.22 -7.97
N PRO A 173 -30.84 -5.79 -7.76
CA PRO A 173 -31.77 -5.51 -8.85
C PRO A 173 -31.28 -4.44 -9.83
N ASP A 174 -30.29 -3.65 -9.42
CA ASP A 174 -29.65 -2.60 -10.25
C ASP A 174 -28.39 -3.11 -10.98
N ALA A 175 -27.99 -4.37 -10.79
CA ALA A 175 -26.93 -4.98 -11.57
C ALA A 175 -27.47 -5.29 -12.97
N VAL A 176 -27.03 -4.53 -13.94
CA VAL A 176 -27.39 -4.74 -15.34
C VAL A 176 -26.75 -6.04 -15.81
N ASP A 177 -27.56 -6.94 -16.41
CA ASP A 177 -27.13 -8.18 -17.06
C ASP A 177 -26.13 -7.90 -18.21
#